data_033e5826dd82853be9835f4743971918
#
_entry.id   033e5826dd82853be9835f4743971918
#
_cell.length_a   1.000
_cell.length_b   1.000
_cell.length_c   1.000
_cell.angle_alpha   90.00
_cell.angle_beta   90.00
_cell.angle_gamma   90.00
#
_symmetry.space_group_name_H-M   'P 1'
#
loop_
_entity.id
_entity.type
_entity.pdbx_description
1 polymer ?
#
loop_
_entity_poly.entity_id
_entity_poly.type
_entity_poly.pdbx_seq_one_letter_code
_entity_poly.pdbx_strand_id
1 'polypeptide(L)'
;MAKRETKTDRRLAIAYVLVQAIILLLLIFTNISFGVSILKLAWPGIILEALGVIGVLLSAYSIRTSLTALPLPKEHGQLATSGLYRYVRHPMYTSVLVFALGLAVSSGEPYKYLLFIGLAILFAYKSKYEELYLAKKYAGYRQYANQTPKFIPLPRQKETIK
;
A
#
# COMPACT_ATOMS: atom_id res chain seq x y z
N MET A 1 -19.67 -21.88 -2.23
CA MET A 1 -20.51 -20.68 -2.28
C MET A 1 -19.69 -19.49 -1.78
N ALA A 2 -19.35 -18.55 -2.65
CA ALA A 2 -18.67 -17.30 -2.23
C ALA A 2 -19.69 -16.46 -1.43
N LYS A 3 -19.39 -16.18 -0.17
CA LYS A 3 -20.21 -15.32 0.69
C LYS A 3 -20.25 -13.94 0.03
N ARG A 4 -21.44 -13.50 -0.42
CA ARG A 4 -21.66 -12.16 -0.98
C ARG A 4 -21.12 -11.10 -0.02
N GLU A 5 -20.46 -10.09 -0.57
CA GLU A 5 -20.04 -8.90 0.19
C GLU A 5 -21.25 -8.30 0.92
N THR A 6 -21.09 -8.08 2.22
CA THR A 6 -22.15 -7.47 3.02
C THR A 6 -22.10 -5.94 2.88
N LYS A 7 -23.21 -5.25 3.16
CA LYS A 7 -23.23 -3.77 3.22
C LYS A 7 -22.21 -3.24 4.22
N THR A 8 -21.94 -3.98 5.30
CA THR A 8 -20.96 -3.65 6.32
C THR A 8 -19.53 -3.71 5.77
N ASP A 9 -19.20 -4.75 4.98
CA ASP A 9 -17.89 -4.90 4.35
C ASP A 9 -17.57 -3.72 3.42
N ARG A 10 -18.55 -3.31 2.63
CA ARG A 10 -18.42 -2.15 1.73
C ARG A 10 -18.24 -0.84 2.49
N ARG A 11 -18.96 -0.63 3.59
CA ARG A 11 -18.79 0.56 4.44
C ARG A 11 -17.39 0.63 5.05
N LEU A 12 -16.88 -0.49 5.57
CA LEU A 12 -15.53 -0.57 6.10
C LEU A 12 -14.47 -0.32 5.02
N ALA A 13 -14.65 -0.88 3.84
CA ALA A 13 -13.77 -0.64 2.69
C ALA A 13 -13.72 0.85 2.30
N ILE A 14 -14.87 1.52 2.27
CA ILE A 14 -14.97 2.97 2.02
C ILE A 14 -14.27 3.76 3.13
N ALA A 15 -14.47 3.39 4.40
CA ALA A 15 -13.82 4.06 5.53
C ALA A 15 -12.28 4.01 5.42
N TYR A 16 -11.70 2.85 5.05
CA TYR A 16 -10.26 2.74 4.80
C TYR A 16 -9.77 3.69 3.70
N VAL A 17 -10.54 3.83 2.61
CA VAL A 17 -10.17 4.74 1.51
C VAL A 17 -10.29 6.20 1.93
N LEU A 18 -11.33 6.57 2.67
CA LEU A 18 -11.52 7.93 3.16
C LEU A 18 -10.42 8.35 4.14
N VAL A 19 -10.11 7.50 5.13
CA VAL A 19 -9.02 7.78 6.09
C VAL A 19 -7.68 7.90 5.37
N GLN A 20 -7.39 7.02 4.42
CA GLN A 20 -6.19 7.11 3.58
C GLN A 20 -6.14 8.44 2.81
N ALA A 21 -7.25 8.84 2.18
CA ALA A 21 -7.33 10.08 1.41
C ALA A 21 -7.09 11.30 2.31
N ILE A 22 -7.69 11.34 3.50
CA ILE A 22 -7.48 12.42 4.47
C ILE A 22 -6.00 12.51 4.88
N ILE A 23 -5.37 11.38 5.23
CA ILE A 23 -3.94 11.37 5.61
C ILE A 23 -3.07 11.88 4.46
N LEU A 24 -3.31 11.43 3.23
CA LEU A 24 -2.55 11.88 2.05
C LEU A 24 -2.76 13.37 1.75
N LEU A 25 -3.99 13.86 1.86
CA LEU A 25 -4.28 15.30 1.70
C LEU A 25 -3.55 16.13 2.76
N LEU A 26 -3.55 15.70 4.02
CA LEU A 26 -2.79 16.35 5.07
C LEU A 26 -1.29 16.34 4.80
N LEU A 27 -0.72 15.20 4.37
CA LEU A 27 0.70 15.09 4.03
C LEU A 27 1.11 16.03 2.90
N ILE A 28 0.28 16.17 1.86
CA ILE A 28 0.60 16.92 0.63
C ILE A 28 0.35 18.41 0.85
N PHE A 29 -0.79 18.79 1.39
CA PHE A 29 -1.26 20.17 1.37
C PHE A 29 -1.00 20.95 2.65
N THR A 30 -0.62 20.32 3.77
CA THR A 30 -0.31 21.06 4.99
C THR A 30 1.19 21.33 5.13
N ASN A 31 1.52 22.56 5.56
CA ASN A 31 2.88 23.00 5.85
C ASN A 31 2.87 23.71 7.22
N ILE A 32 2.67 22.94 8.28
CA ILE A 32 2.67 23.44 9.65
C ILE A 32 4.09 23.30 10.18
N SER A 33 4.74 24.42 10.54
CA SER A 33 6.06 24.38 11.17
C SER A 33 5.92 24.51 12.67
N PHE A 34 6.52 23.56 13.38
CA PHE A 34 6.59 23.59 14.84
C PHE A 34 7.92 24.18 15.36
N GLY A 35 8.75 24.72 14.47
CA GLY A 35 10.09 25.23 14.82
C GLY A 35 11.10 24.14 15.19
N VAL A 36 10.69 22.87 15.12
CA VAL A 36 11.56 21.71 15.39
C VAL A 36 11.55 20.82 14.17
N SER A 37 12.72 20.43 13.71
CA SER A 37 12.89 19.46 12.60
C SER A 37 13.52 18.18 13.14
N ILE A 38 12.93 17.01 12.78
CA ILE A 38 13.49 15.71 13.17
C ILE A 38 14.66 15.35 12.25
N LEU A 39 14.36 15.08 10.99
CA LEU A 39 15.36 14.77 9.96
C LEU A 39 14.92 15.45 8.68
N LYS A 40 15.66 16.46 8.24
CA LYS A 40 15.37 17.18 7.01
C LYS A 40 16.48 16.94 5.99
N LEU A 41 16.16 16.13 5.00
CA LEU A 41 17.04 15.82 3.87
C LEU A 41 16.27 16.10 2.57
N ALA A 42 16.36 17.33 2.05
CA ALA A 42 15.53 17.78 0.93
C ALA A 42 15.69 16.87 -0.30
N TRP A 43 16.91 16.69 -0.81
CA TRP A 43 17.15 15.88 -2.00
C TRP A 43 16.81 14.38 -1.84
N PRO A 44 17.23 13.69 -0.75
CA PRO A 44 16.80 12.30 -0.51
C PRO A 44 15.28 12.17 -0.40
N GLY A 45 14.59 13.13 0.24
CA GLY A 45 13.15 13.15 0.32
C GLY A 45 12.48 13.25 -1.05
N ILE A 46 12.93 14.19 -1.91
CA ILE A 46 12.41 14.35 -3.28
C ILE A 46 12.65 13.09 -4.12
N ILE A 47 13.78 12.42 -3.97
CA ILE A 47 14.05 11.15 -4.65
C ILE A 47 13.05 10.08 -4.21
N LEU A 48 12.77 9.96 -2.91
CA LEU A 48 11.77 9.03 -2.39
C LEU A 48 10.36 9.36 -2.91
N GLU A 49 9.99 10.64 -2.99
CA GLU A 49 8.71 11.07 -3.56
C GLU A 49 8.59 10.62 -5.03
N ALA A 50 9.62 10.87 -5.84
CA ALA A 50 9.65 10.46 -7.24
C ALA A 50 9.56 8.92 -7.40
N LEU A 51 10.33 8.16 -6.61
CA LEU A 51 10.29 6.70 -6.60
C LEU A 51 8.91 6.17 -6.16
N GLY A 52 8.29 6.81 -5.18
CA GLY A 52 6.95 6.48 -4.73
C GLY A 52 5.91 6.67 -5.84
N VAL A 53 5.93 7.81 -6.53
CA VAL A 53 5.03 8.09 -7.67
C VAL A 53 5.24 7.07 -8.80
N ILE A 54 6.47 6.84 -9.21
CA ILE A 54 6.81 5.84 -10.24
C ILE A 54 6.30 4.46 -9.84
N GLY A 55 6.53 4.05 -8.60
CA GLY A 55 6.07 2.75 -8.09
C GLY A 55 4.54 2.62 -8.08
N VAL A 56 3.80 3.69 -7.74
CA VAL A 56 2.32 3.71 -7.84
C VAL A 56 1.88 3.51 -9.29
N LEU A 57 2.47 4.25 -10.23
CA LEU A 57 2.13 4.14 -11.66
C LEU A 57 2.41 2.74 -12.21
N LEU A 58 3.58 2.17 -11.91
CA LEU A 58 3.94 0.81 -12.32
C LEU A 58 3.03 -0.25 -11.69
N SER A 59 2.66 -0.08 -10.42
CA SER A 59 1.71 -0.97 -9.73
C SER A 59 0.32 -0.90 -10.37
N ALA A 60 -0.18 0.32 -10.63
CA ALA A 60 -1.48 0.53 -11.26
C ALA A 60 -1.51 -0.06 -12.68
N TYR A 61 -0.44 0.13 -13.45
CA TYR A 61 -0.32 -0.49 -14.78
C TYR A 61 -0.36 -2.01 -14.73
N SER A 62 0.30 -2.62 -13.74
CA SER A 62 0.34 -4.08 -13.57
C SER A 62 -1.05 -4.68 -13.27
N ILE A 63 -1.95 -3.93 -12.62
CA ILE A 63 -3.31 -4.40 -12.27
C ILE A 63 -4.43 -3.68 -13.03
N ARG A 64 -4.09 -3.00 -14.14
CA ARG A 64 -5.06 -2.14 -14.86
C ARG A 64 -6.41 -2.80 -15.17
N THR A 65 -6.43 -4.12 -15.39
CA THR A 65 -7.65 -4.90 -15.64
C THR A 65 -8.44 -5.23 -14.36
N SER A 66 -7.77 -5.23 -13.21
CA SER A 66 -8.33 -5.61 -11.90
C SER A 66 -8.34 -4.45 -10.89
N LEU A 67 -7.91 -3.25 -11.33
CA LEU A 67 -7.80 -2.07 -10.46
C LEU A 67 -9.17 -1.67 -9.92
N THR A 68 -9.25 -1.51 -8.58
CA THR A 68 -10.39 -0.95 -7.86
C THR A 68 -9.91 0.08 -6.84
N ALA A 69 -10.72 1.07 -6.55
CA ALA A 69 -10.45 2.04 -5.48
C ALA A 69 -10.67 1.42 -4.09
N LEU A 70 -11.53 0.41 -3.98
CA LEU A 70 -11.84 -0.27 -2.73
C LEU A 70 -10.92 -1.48 -2.52
N PRO A 71 -10.58 -1.85 -1.28
CA PRO A 71 -9.83 -3.06 -0.96
C PRO A 71 -10.70 -4.33 -1.06
N LEU A 72 -11.46 -4.41 -2.14
CA LEU A 72 -12.35 -5.50 -2.49
C LEU A 72 -12.01 -5.93 -3.92
N PRO A 73 -11.88 -7.23 -4.21
CA PRO A 73 -11.51 -7.71 -5.54
C PRO A 73 -12.64 -7.44 -6.55
N LYS A 74 -12.30 -6.89 -7.72
CA LYS A 74 -13.23 -6.66 -8.82
C LYS A 74 -13.87 -7.97 -9.27
N GLU A 75 -15.17 -7.98 -9.58
CA GLU A 75 -15.96 -9.19 -9.83
C GLU A 75 -15.32 -10.11 -10.90
N HIS A 76 -14.85 -9.55 -12.02
CA HIS A 76 -14.16 -10.25 -13.09
C HIS A 76 -12.63 -10.02 -13.11
N GLY A 77 -12.04 -9.58 -11.97
CA GLY A 77 -10.61 -9.35 -11.86
C GLY A 77 -9.81 -10.65 -11.83
N GLN A 78 -8.56 -10.58 -12.26
CA GLN A 78 -7.58 -11.67 -12.16
C GLN A 78 -6.60 -11.40 -11.02
N LEU A 79 -6.06 -12.46 -10.42
CA LEU A 79 -5.01 -12.32 -9.41
C LEU A 79 -3.72 -11.81 -10.08
N ALA A 80 -3.28 -10.62 -9.66
CA ALA A 80 -2.02 -10.06 -10.14
C ALA A 80 -0.84 -10.72 -9.42
N THR A 81 0.04 -11.37 -10.19
CA THR A 81 1.26 -12.03 -9.70
C THR A 81 2.49 -11.65 -10.50
N SER A 82 2.34 -10.74 -11.48
CA SER A 82 3.39 -10.27 -12.40
C SER A 82 3.82 -8.82 -12.09
N GLY A 83 4.85 -8.33 -12.77
CA GLY A 83 5.38 -7.00 -12.55
C GLY A 83 5.88 -6.82 -11.11
N LEU A 84 5.54 -5.71 -10.47
CA LEU A 84 5.91 -5.45 -9.07
C LEU A 84 5.26 -6.44 -8.09
N TYR A 85 4.11 -7.03 -8.43
CA TYR A 85 3.43 -8.05 -7.63
C TYR A 85 4.18 -9.38 -7.54
N ARG A 86 5.19 -9.60 -8.38
CA ARG A 86 6.12 -10.73 -8.24
C ARG A 86 7.03 -10.60 -7.02
N TYR A 87 7.35 -9.38 -6.61
CA TYR A 87 8.31 -9.09 -5.55
C TYR A 87 7.65 -8.85 -4.20
N VAL A 88 6.49 -8.16 -4.19
CA VAL A 88 5.68 -7.89 -3.00
C VAL A 88 4.21 -7.98 -3.34
N ARG A 89 3.38 -8.37 -2.36
CA ARG A 89 1.92 -8.53 -2.58
C ARG A 89 1.17 -7.21 -2.69
N HIS A 90 1.65 -6.16 -2.03
CA HIS A 90 1.03 -4.85 -2.00
C HIS A 90 1.97 -3.73 -2.47
N PRO A 91 2.48 -3.80 -3.73
CA PRO A 91 3.46 -2.84 -4.22
C PRO A 91 2.91 -1.42 -4.27
N MET A 92 1.61 -1.24 -4.54
CA MET A 92 0.97 0.07 -4.53
C MET A 92 1.01 0.70 -3.13
N TYR A 93 0.73 -0.07 -2.07
CA TYR A 93 0.81 0.44 -0.69
C TYR A 93 2.25 0.76 -0.30
N THR A 94 3.20 -0.10 -0.65
CA THR A 94 4.63 0.16 -0.46
C THR A 94 5.06 1.47 -1.13
N SER A 95 4.65 1.68 -2.37
CA SER A 95 4.99 2.89 -3.14
C SER A 95 4.39 4.16 -2.53
N VAL A 96 3.15 4.09 -2.06
CA VAL A 96 2.52 5.21 -1.33
C VAL A 96 3.24 5.49 0.00
N LEU A 97 3.71 4.46 0.71
CA LEU A 97 4.51 4.64 1.92
C LEU A 97 5.87 5.28 1.61
N VAL A 98 6.53 4.87 0.53
CA VAL A 98 7.79 5.49 0.08
C VAL A 98 7.58 6.97 -0.25
N PHE A 99 6.49 7.30 -0.95
CA PHE A 99 6.11 8.69 -1.23
C PHE A 99 5.87 9.49 0.05
N ALA A 100 5.08 8.95 0.98
CA ALA A 100 4.75 9.60 2.25
C ALA A 100 5.99 9.81 3.13
N LEU A 101 6.91 8.85 3.15
CA LEU A 101 8.20 8.98 3.81
C LEU A 101 9.04 10.09 3.16
N GLY A 102 9.02 10.15 1.81
CA GLY A 102 9.67 11.23 1.06
C GLY A 102 9.21 12.61 1.54
N LEU A 103 7.88 12.84 1.61
CA LEU A 103 7.29 14.09 2.10
C LEU A 103 7.68 14.41 3.55
N ALA A 104 7.80 13.40 4.41
CA ALA A 104 8.25 13.61 5.79
C ALA A 104 9.74 13.99 5.84
N VAL A 105 10.60 13.28 5.10
CA VAL A 105 12.05 13.51 5.06
C VAL A 105 12.40 14.82 4.37
N SER A 106 11.73 15.20 3.29
CA SER A 106 11.98 16.45 2.58
C SER A 106 11.61 17.68 3.41
N SER A 107 10.52 17.59 4.17
CA SER A 107 10.06 18.68 5.03
C SER A 107 10.79 18.73 6.39
N GLY A 108 11.07 17.57 6.99
CA GLY A 108 11.61 17.43 8.34
C GLY A 108 10.57 17.68 9.46
N GLU A 109 9.31 17.92 9.11
CA GLU A 109 8.26 18.29 10.08
C GLU A 109 7.77 17.06 10.87
N PRO A 110 7.76 17.13 12.22
CA PRO A 110 7.40 15.98 13.09
C PRO A 110 6.03 15.38 12.79
N TYR A 111 5.03 16.20 12.50
CA TYR A 111 3.67 15.72 12.23
C TYR A 111 3.59 14.87 10.95
N LYS A 112 4.43 15.13 9.95
CA LYS A 112 4.45 14.31 8.72
C LYS A 112 4.98 12.90 9.00
N TYR A 113 5.95 12.75 9.90
CA TYR A 113 6.39 11.43 10.36
C TYR A 113 5.27 10.70 11.11
N LEU A 114 4.50 11.39 11.95
CA LEU A 114 3.33 10.79 12.62
C LEU A 114 2.26 10.36 11.62
N LEU A 115 1.95 11.19 10.61
CA LEU A 115 1.03 10.83 9.53
C LEU A 115 1.53 9.64 8.72
N PHE A 116 2.82 9.57 8.42
CA PHE A 116 3.44 8.41 7.77
C PHE A 116 3.26 7.13 8.59
N ILE A 117 3.52 7.16 9.90
CA ILE A 117 3.31 6.03 10.81
C ILE A 117 1.83 5.62 10.82
N GLY A 118 0.93 6.58 10.93
CA GLY A 118 -0.52 6.34 10.86
C GLY A 118 -0.95 5.67 9.56
N LEU A 119 -0.39 6.12 8.42
CA LEU A 119 -0.64 5.52 7.12
C LEU A 119 -0.09 4.09 7.02
N ALA A 120 1.09 3.82 7.58
CA ALA A 120 1.67 2.48 7.61
C ALA A 120 0.81 1.51 8.42
N ILE A 121 0.32 1.95 9.59
CA ILE A 121 -0.62 1.17 10.42
C ILE A 121 -1.92 0.92 9.66
N LEU A 122 -2.49 1.96 9.03
CA LEU A 122 -3.70 1.83 8.21
C LEU A 122 -3.52 0.77 7.12
N PHE A 123 -2.40 0.80 6.38
CA PHE A 123 -2.12 -0.16 5.32
C PHE A 123 -1.87 -1.58 5.85
N ALA A 124 -1.31 -1.74 7.03
CA ALA A 124 -1.18 -3.04 7.67
C ALA A 124 -2.55 -3.69 7.93
N TYR A 125 -3.53 -2.92 8.41
CA TYR A 125 -4.91 -3.40 8.61
C TYR A 125 -5.67 -3.56 7.29
N LYS A 126 -5.61 -2.55 6.42
CA LYS A 126 -6.28 -2.57 5.11
C LYS A 126 -5.83 -3.75 4.26
N SER A 127 -4.53 -4.04 4.22
CA SER A 127 -4.00 -5.18 3.48
C SER A 127 -4.42 -6.54 4.07
N LYS A 128 -4.51 -6.68 5.40
CA LYS A 128 -5.09 -7.89 6.01
C LYS A 128 -6.54 -8.10 5.57
N TYR A 129 -7.31 -7.02 5.56
CA TYR A 129 -8.70 -7.05 5.12
C TYR A 129 -8.82 -7.48 3.66
N GLU A 130 -8.03 -6.88 2.75
CA GLU A 130 -7.99 -7.23 1.33
C GLU A 130 -7.58 -8.69 1.11
N GLU A 131 -6.55 -9.17 1.80
CA GLU A 131 -6.05 -10.55 1.70
C GLU A 131 -7.11 -11.61 2.08
N LEU A 132 -8.01 -11.30 3.02
CA LEU A 132 -9.12 -12.19 3.35
C LEU A 132 -10.07 -12.39 2.15
N TYR A 133 -10.34 -11.34 1.37
CA TYR A 133 -11.20 -11.45 0.18
C TYR A 133 -10.46 -12.08 -1.00
N LEU A 134 -9.18 -11.76 -1.19
CA LEU A 134 -8.34 -12.38 -2.21
C LEU A 134 -8.23 -13.89 -2.00
N ALA A 135 -8.01 -14.33 -0.76
CA ALA A 135 -7.93 -15.76 -0.41
C ALA A 135 -9.26 -16.51 -0.60
N LYS A 136 -10.40 -15.81 -0.42
CA LYS A 136 -11.72 -16.39 -0.70
C LYS A 136 -12.03 -16.47 -2.19
N LYS A 137 -11.56 -15.50 -2.96
CA LYS A 137 -11.88 -15.37 -4.37
C LYS A 137 -10.96 -16.21 -5.27
N TYR A 138 -9.67 -16.24 -4.97
CA TYR A 138 -8.66 -16.88 -5.83
C TYR A 138 -8.05 -18.11 -5.15
N ALA A 139 -8.28 -19.30 -5.68
CA ALA A 139 -7.76 -20.55 -5.13
C ALA A 139 -6.22 -20.56 -5.02
N GLY A 140 -5.50 -19.92 -5.95
CA GLY A 140 -4.04 -19.81 -5.96
C GLY A 140 -3.47 -18.73 -5.02
N TYR A 141 -4.31 -17.93 -4.34
CA TYR A 141 -3.83 -16.82 -3.54
C TYR A 141 -2.93 -17.26 -2.37
N ARG A 142 -3.30 -18.34 -1.67
CA ARG A 142 -2.51 -18.85 -0.53
C ARG A 142 -1.11 -19.27 -0.94
N GLN A 143 -0.96 -19.97 -2.08
CA GLN A 143 0.33 -20.35 -2.62
C GLN A 143 1.18 -19.12 -2.97
N TYR A 144 0.59 -18.15 -3.66
CA TYR A 144 1.23 -16.87 -3.96
C TYR A 144 1.66 -16.13 -2.68
N ALA A 145 0.80 -16.06 -1.67
CA ALA A 145 1.07 -15.38 -0.41
C ALA A 145 2.22 -16.01 0.38
N ASN A 146 2.39 -17.32 0.32
CA ASN A 146 3.50 -18.03 0.96
C ASN A 146 4.85 -17.77 0.26
N GLN A 147 4.83 -17.45 -1.02
CA GLN A 147 6.05 -17.24 -1.82
C GLN A 147 6.44 -15.76 -1.98
N THR A 148 5.53 -14.84 -1.68
CA THR A 148 5.72 -13.40 -1.93
C THR A 148 5.50 -12.61 -0.65
N PRO A 149 6.49 -11.83 -0.18
CA PRO A 149 6.36 -11.00 1.01
C PRO A 149 5.33 -9.89 0.82
N LYS A 150 4.87 -9.30 1.93
CA LYS A 150 3.74 -8.36 1.93
C LYS A 150 4.10 -6.98 1.38
N PHE A 151 5.08 -6.33 1.97
CA PHE A 151 5.45 -4.93 1.68
C PHE A 151 6.92 -4.75 1.26
N ILE A 152 7.84 -5.49 1.90
CA ILE A 152 9.28 -5.33 1.69
C ILE A 152 9.76 -6.53 0.87
N PRO A 153 10.47 -6.30 -0.26
CA PRO A 153 11.02 -7.39 -1.05
C PRO A 153 12.16 -8.06 -0.26
N LEU A 154 11.83 -9.17 0.37
CA LEU A 154 12.83 -10.03 1.02
C LEU A 154 13.31 -11.09 0.02
N PRO A 155 14.60 -11.48 0.07
CA PRO A 155 15.10 -12.58 -0.75
C PRO A 155 14.27 -13.83 -0.44
N ARG A 156 13.79 -14.51 -1.50
CA ARG A 156 13.07 -15.78 -1.37
C ARG A 156 13.96 -16.77 -0.62
N GLN A 157 13.53 -17.26 0.50
CA GLN A 157 14.09 -18.48 1.05
C GLN A 157 13.78 -19.59 0.03
N LYS A 158 14.83 -20.11 -0.64
CA LYS A 158 14.69 -21.34 -1.41
C LYS A 158 14.35 -22.44 -0.40
N GLU A 159 13.11 -22.94 -0.42
CA GLU A 159 12.84 -24.21 0.26
C GLU A 159 13.77 -25.24 -0.37
N THR A 160 14.73 -25.67 0.45
CA THR A 160 15.56 -26.85 0.11
C THR A 160 14.63 -28.04 0.24
N ILE A 161 14.10 -28.49 -0.91
CA ILE A 161 13.38 -29.77 -0.99
C ILE A 161 14.41 -30.83 -0.58
N LYS A 162 14.26 -31.38 0.62
CA LYS A 162 14.92 -32.62 1.04
C LYS A 162 14.03 -33.79 0.65
#